data_85c9011d8c03a27e9a90e302fe086462
#
_entry.id   85c9011d8c03a27e9a90e302fe086462
#
_cell.length_a   1.000
_cell.length_b   1.000
_cell.length_c   1.000
_cell.angle_alpha   90.00
_cell.angle_beta   90.00
_cell.angle_gamma   90.00
#
_symmetry.space_group_name_H-M   'P 1'
#
loop_
_entity.id
_entity.type
_entity.pdbx_description
1 polymer ?
#
loop_
_entity_poly.entity_id
_entity_poly.type
_entity_poly.pdbx_seq_one_letter_code
_entity_poly.pdbx_strand_id
1 'polypeptide(L)'
;MNKKRFLAIAFLALSIAPVAAQYRVDRLITAGRSALYYEDYVLSIKYFNLAIGAKPYLYEPWYYRSVAKFSLDDYTGAESDATEALHLNPYINDIYDLRAICRIRQSKYDEAIL
;
A
#
# COMPACT_ATOMS: atom_id res chain seq x y z
N MET A 1 -21.70 -21.24 -35.30
CA MET A 1 -21.23 -21.29 -33.90
C MET A 1 -22.42 -21.13 -32.98
N ASN A 2 -22.56 -21.98 -31.98
CA ASN A 2 -23.72 -21.97 -31.10
C ASN A 2 -23.62 -20.80 -30.12
N LYS A 3 -24.65 -19.95 -30.02
CA LYS A 3 -24.71 -18.79 -29.12
C LYS A 3 -24.51 -19.19 -27.65
N LYS A 4 -24.91 -20.39 -27.25
CA LYS A 4 -24.71 -20.91 -25.88
C LYS A 4 -23.23 -21.15 -25.55
N ARG A 5 -22.41 -21.58 -26.50
CA ARG A 5 -20.95 -21.77 -26.29
C ARG A 5 -20.22 -20.43 -26.17
N PHE A 6 -20.64 -19.43 -26.95
CA PHE A 6 -20.08 -18.08 -26.87
C PHE A 6 -20.35 -17.42 -25.50
N LEU A 7 -21.59 -17.53 -24.99
CA LEU A 7 -21.97 -17.00 -23.69
C LEU A 7 -21.22 -17.70 -22.53
N ALA A 8 -20.99 -19.02 -22.63
CA ALA A 8 -20.24 -19.76 -21.60
C ALA A 8 -18.77 -19.31 -21.54
N ILE A 9 -18.13 -19.07 -22.70
CA ILE A 9 -16.76 -18.58 -22.78
C ILE A 9 -16.64 -17.17 -22.21
N ALA A 10 -17.57 -16.26 -22.53
CA ALA A 10 -17.61 -14.91 -21.99
C ALA A 10 -17.80 -14.88 -20.47
N PHE A 11 -18.63 -15.76 -19.93
CA PHE A 11 -18.85 -15.89 -18.49
C PHE A 11 -17.59 -16.41 -17.77
N LEU A 12 -16.88 -17.36 -18.36
CA LEU A 12 -15.62 -17.89 -17.83
C LEU A 12 -14.53 -16.82 -17.79
N ALA A 13 -14.42 -16.00 -18.84
CA ALA A 13 -13.46 -14.89 -18.90
C ALA A 13 -13.71 -13.86 -17.79
N LEU A 14 -14.97 -13.54 -17.51
CA LEU A 14 -15.36 -12.62 -16.42
C LEU A 14 -15.05 -13.17 -15.04
N SER A 15 -15.08 -14.49 -14.85
CA SER A 15 -14.77 -15.11 -13.56
C SER A 15 -13.27 -15.22 -13.28
N ILE A 16 -12.43 -15.26 -14.32
CA ILE A 16 -10.97 -15.37 -14.19
C ILE A 16 -10.31 -14.01 -13.96
N ALA A 17 -10.83 -12.94 -14.56
CA ALA A 17 -10.24 -11.60 -14.47
C ALA A 17 -10.04 -11.09 -13.01
N PRO A 18 -10.99 -11.25 -12.08
CA PRO A 18 -10.78 -10.84 -10.68
C PRO A 18 -9.65 -11.60 -9.98
N VAL A 19 -9.49 -12.90 -10.27
CA VAL A 19 -8.41 -13.73 -9.69
C VAL A 19 -7.05 -13.28 -10.21
N ALA A 20 -6.92 -13.02 -11.52
CA ALA A 20 -5.69 -12.51 -12.12
C ALA A 20 -5.31 -11.14 -11.57
N ALA A 21 -6.28 -10.24 -11.38
CA ALA A 21 -6.06 -8.92 -10.77
C ALA A 21 -5.59 -9.04 -9.32
N GLN A 22 -6.17 -9.91 -8.52
CA GLN A 22 -5.74 -10.16 -7.13
C GLN A 22 -4.31 -10.69 -7.07
N TYR A 23 -3.98 -11.66 -7.91
CA TYR A 23 -2.63 -12.22 -7.99
C TYR A 23 -1.59 -11.16 -8.34
N ARG A 24 -1.92 -10.25 -9.27
CA ARG A 24 -1.03 -9.14 -9.64
C ARG A 24 -0.78 -8.20 -8.46
N VAL A 25 -1.80 -7.83 -7.70
CA VAL A 25 -1.66 -6.95 -6.52
C VAL A 25 -0.83 -7.62 -5.44
N ASP A 26 -1.07 -8.90 -5.17
CA ASP A 26 -0.29 -9.65 -4.20
C ASP A 26 1.21 -9.69 -4.55
N ARG A 27 1.53 -9.84 -5.83
CA ARG A 27 2.92 -9.78 -6.31
C ARG A 27 3.54 -8.41 -6.14
N LEU A 28 2.78 -7.33 -6.39
CA LEU A 28 3.24 -5.95 -6.19
C LEU A 28 3.54 -5.68 -4.71
N ILE A 29 2.67 -6.11 -3.82
CA ILE A 29 2.87 -5.97 -2.37
C ILE A 29 4.11 -6.74 -1.92
N THR A 30 4.26 -7.97 -2.37
CA THR A 30 5.43 -8.81 -2.06
C THR A 30 6.73 -8.17 -2.58
N ALA A 31 6.74 -7.66 -3.80
CA ALA A 31 7.88 -6.98 -4.38
C ALA A 31 8.23 -5.69 -3.61
N GLY A 32 7.23 -4.92 -3.21
CA GLY A 32 7.41 -3.73 -2.39
C GLY A 32 7.99 -4.04 -1.02
N ARG A 33 7.51 -5.09 -0.37
CA ARG A 33 8.04 -5.56 0.92
C ARG A 33 9.47 -6.07 0.80
N SER A 34 9.80 -6.76 -0.27
CA SER A 34 11.16 -7.22 -0.54
C SER A 34 12.11 -6.03 -0.72
N ALA A 35 11.73 -5.03 -1.51
CA ALA A 35 12.51 -3.81 -1.67
C ALA A 35 12.70 -3.07 -0.34
N LEU A 36 11.65 -3.02 0.49
CA LEU A 36 11.70 -2.42 1.82
C LEU A 36 12.69 -3.15 2.74
N TYR A 37 12.68 -4.47 2.71
CA TYR A 37 13.61 -5.30 3.49
C TYR A 37 15.07 -5.03 3.12
N TYR A 38 15.36 -4.84 1.84
CA TYR A 38 16.71 -4.50 1.35
C TYR A 38 17.00 -2.99 1.38
N GLU A 39 16.17 -2.21 2.04
CA GLU A 39 16.33 -0.76 2.22
C GLU A 39 16.32 0.05 0.90
N ASP A 40 15.74 -0.51 -0.15
CA ASP A 40 15.47 0.22 -1.38
C ASP A 40 14.09 0.91 -1.28
N TYR A 41 14.05 1.97 -0.50
CA TYR A 41 12.81 2.66 -0.14
C TYR A 41 12.12 3.31 -1.35
N VAL A 42 12.88 3.87 -2.26
CA VAL A 42 12.33 4.48 -3.48
C VAL A 42 11.65 3.43 -4.35
N LEU A 43 12.28 2.28 -4.54
CA LEU A 43 11.70 1.17 -5.29
C LEU A 43 10.48 0.59 -4.58
N SER A 44 10.52 0.44 -3.26
CA SER A 44 9.38 -0.05 -2.49
C SER A 44 8.16 0.86 -2.68
N ILE A 45 8.33 2.18 -2.64
CA ILE A 45 7.27 3.16 -2.86
C ILE A 45 6.65 2.99 -4.25
N LYS A 46 7.46 2.76 -5.29
CA LYS A 46 6.94 2.52 -6.65
C LYS A 46 6.01 1.32 -6.70
N TYR A 47 6.39 0.21 -6.07
CA TYR A 47 5.55 -0.99 -6.02
C TYR A 47 4.26 -0.75 -5.24
N PHE A 48 4.33 -0.07 -4.09
CA PHE A 48 3.14 0.23 -3.31
C PHE A 48 2.22 1.23 -4.01
N ASN A 49 2.76 2.21 -4.74
CA ASN A 49 1.95 3.10 -5.57
C ASN A 49 1.14 2.32 -6.60
N LEU A 50 1.74 1.33 -7.25
CA LEU A 50 1.05 0.48 -8.21
C LEU A 50 -0.04 -0.38 -7.54
N ALA A 51 0.25 -0.95 -6.38
CA ALA A 51 -0.71 -1.73 -5.60
C ALA A 51 -1.91 -0.88 -5.16
N ILE A 52 -1.67 0.32 -4.66
CA ILE A 52 -2.72 1.27 -4.23
C ILE A 52 -3.56 1.71 -5.43
N GLY A 53 -2.94 1.97 -6.57
CA GLY A 53 -3.65 2.32 -7.80
C GLY A 53 -4.59 1.20 -8.28
N ALA A 54 -4.19 -0.06 -8.10
CA ALA A 54 -4.99 -1.21 -8.47
C ALA A 54 -6.10 -1.52 -7.46
N LYS A 55 -5.79 -1.48 -6.15
CA LYS A 55 -6.73 -1.76 -5.05
C LYS A 55 -6.51 -0.80 -3.88
N PRO A 56 -7.11 0.40 -3.91
CA PRO A 56 -6.88 1.43 -2.89
C PRO A 56 -7.48 1.11 -1.52
N TYR A 57 -8.30 0.08 -1.40
CA TYR A 57 -8.97 -0.33 -0.18
C TYR A 57 -8.20 -1.34 0.67
N LEU A 58 -7.02 -1.78 0.25
CA LEU A 58 -6.14 -2.64 1.04
C LEU A 58 -5.25 -1.77 1.93
N TYR A 59 -5.25 -2.02 3.25
CA TYR A 59 -4.47 -1.20 4.18
C TYR A 59 -2.96 -1.43 4.06
N GLU A 60 -2.54 -2.64 3.72
CA GLU A 60 -1.14 -3.06 3.74
C GLU A 60 -0.23 -2.20 2.84
N PRO A 61 -0.55 -1.91 1.57
CA PRO A 61 0.30 -1.04 0.76
C PRO A 61 0.44 0.37 1.33
N TRP A 62 -0.61 0.92 1.92
CA TRP A 62 -0.56 2.22 2.60
C TRP A 62 0.36 2.17 3.80
N TYR A 63 0.24 1.13 4.63
CA TYR A 63 1.10 0.95 5.80
C TYR A 63 2.57 0.81 5.41
N TYR A 64 2.90 -0.08 4.49
CA TYR A 64 4.29 -0.30 4.08
C TYR A 64 4.87 0.92 3.36
N ARG A 65 4.08 1.64 2.58
CA ARG A 65 4.53 2.90 1.99
C ARG A 65 4.83 3.95 3.07
N SER A 66 4.04 3.99 4.12
CA SER A 66 4.30 4.83 5.29
C SER A 66 5.66 4.51 5.92
N VAL A 67 5.97 3.23 6.08
CA VAL A 67 7.27 2.78 6.61
C VAL A 67 8.42 3.24 5.70
N ALA A 68 8.28 3.10 4.40
CA ALA A 68 9.29 3.54 3.43
C ALA A 68 9.49 5.06 3.47
N LYS A 69 8.42 5.84 3.50
CA LYS A 69 8.48 7.30 3.62
C LYS A 69 9.12 7.74 4.93
N PHE A 70 8.77 7.09 6.03
CA PHE A 70 9.40 7.33 7.33
C PHE A 70 10.91 7.11 7.27
N SER A 71 11.36 6.04 6.63
CA SER A 71 12.77 5.72 6.48
C SER A 71 13.53 6.75 5.61
N LEU A 72 12.82 7.47 4.75
CA LEU A 72 13.35 8.58 3.96
C LEU A 72 13.17 9.95 4.65
N ASP A 73 12.80 9.96 5.91
CA ASP A 73 12.54 11.18 6.71
C ASP A 73 11.36 12.02 6.19
N ASP A 74 10.49 11.45 5.37
CA ASP A 74 9.23 12.07 4.97
C ASP A 74 8.13 11.77 6.01
N TYR A 75 8.20 12.44 7.14
CA TYR A 75 7.31 12.18 8.27
C TYR A 75 5.87 12.62 8.00
N THR A 76 5.69 13.70 7.27
CA THR A 76 4.37 14.20 6.88
C THR A 76 3.67 13.22 5.94
N GLY A 77 4.37 12.74 4.91
CA GLY A 77 3.85 11.74 4.00
C GLY A 77 3.60 10.39 4.67
N ALA A 78 4.49 10.00 5.58
CA ALA A 78 4.33 8.77 6.37
C ALA A 78 3.10 8.84 7.27
N GLU A 79 2.87 9.96 7.96
CA GLU A 79 1.67 10.14 8.80
C GLU A 79 0.39 10.07 7.97
N SER A 80 0.37 10.70 6.82
CA SER A 80 -0.78 10.66 5.91
C SER A 80 -1.12 9.23 5.47
N ASP A 81 -0.12 8.47 5.06
CA ASP A 81 -0.31 7.07 4.66
C ASP A 81 -0.72 6.17 5.84
N ALA A 82 -0.15 6.37 7.02
CA ALA A 82 -0.54 5.66 8.24
C ALA A 82 -2.00 5.94 8.60
N THR A 83 -2.44 7.18 8.47
CA THR A 83 -3.84 7.57 8.73
C THR A 83 -4.78 6.87 7.76
N GLU A 84 -4.45 6.81 6.48
CA GLU A 84 -5.27 6.09 5.49
C GLU A 84 -5.30 4.59 5.78
N ALA A 85 -4.17 3.99 6.13
CA ALA A 85 -4.11 2.59 6.52
C ALA A 85 -5.03 2.30 7.72
N LEU A 86 -5.08 3.19 8.71
CA LEU A 86 -5.96 3.06 9.88
C LEU A 86 -7.44 3.25 9.55
N HIS A 87 -7.79 4.08 8.56
CA HIS A 87 -9.16 4.16 8.07
C HIS A 87 -9.61 2.83 7.47
N LEU A 88 -8.71 2.14 6.78
CA LEU A 88 -9.01 0.86 6.14
C LEU A 88 -8.98 -0.30 7.13
N ASN A 89 -8.09 -0.26 8.11
CA ASN A 89 -8.00 -1.26 9.19
C ASN A 89 -7.55 -0.61 10.50
N PRO A 90 -8.50 -0.28 11.42
CA PRO A 90 -8.19 0.41 12.67
C PRO A 90 -7.65 -0.49 13.79
N TYR A 91 -7.38 -1.77 13.51
CA TYR A 91 -7.02 -2.75 14.55
C TYR A 91 -5.53 -3.09 14.60
N ILE A 92 -4.71 -2.43 13.80
CA ILE A 92 -3.25 -2.72 13.72
C ILE A 92 -2.49 -1.73 14.61
N ASN A 93 -2.04 -2.20 15.77
CA ASN A 93 -1.34 -1.36 16.75
C ASN A 93 -0.06 -0.73 16.20
N ASP A 94 0.71 -1.47 15.41
CA ASP A 94 1.96 -0.97 14.82
C ASP A 94 1.77 0.30 13.99
N ILE A 95 0.60 0.47 13.37
CA ILE A 95 0.30 1.66 12.56
C ILE A 95 0.08 2.88 13.45
N TYR A 96 -0.57 2.73 14.60
CA TYR A 96 -0.72 3.82 15.59
C TYR A 96 0.63 4.25 16.14
N ASP A 97 1.51 3.30 16.43
CA ASP A 97 2.86 3.57 16.93
C ASP A 97 3.67 4.35 15.87
N LEU A 98 3.63 3.91 14.63
CA LEU A 98 4.30 4.61 13.53
C LEU A 98 3.77 6.04 13.36
N ARG A 99 2.45 6.22 13.38
CA ARG A 99 1.83 7.54 13.27
C ARG A 99 2.24 8.45 14.43
N ALA A 100 2.27 7.93 15.63
CA ALA A 100 2.71 8.69 16.81
C ALA A 100 4.17 9.16 16.66
N ILE A 101 5.06 8.27 16.22
CA ILE A 101 6.47 8.62 15.99
C ILE A 101 6.60 9.68 14.89
N CYS A 102 5.82 9.58 13.82
CA CYS A 102 5.79 10.59 12.76
C CYS A 102 5.42 11.98 13.31
N ARG A 103 4.42 12.05 14.18
CA ARG A 103 3.99 13.30 14.82
C ARG A 103 5.07 13.89 15.73
N ILE A 104 5.73 13.05 16.52
CA ILE A 104 6.83 13.46 17.38
C ILE A 104 7.98 14.05 16.56
N ARG A 105 8.34 13.39 15.47
CA ARG A 105 9.41 13.86 14.56
C ARG A 105 9.09 15.20 13.93
N GLN A 106 7.86 15.41 13.50
CA GLN A 106 7.39 16.70 12.94
C GLN A 106 7.47 17.81 13.98
N SER A 107 7.03 17.58 15.22
CA SER A 107 7.08 18.56 16.29
C SER A 107 8.52 18.97 16.60
N LYS A 108 9.47 18.05 16.61
CA LYS A 108 10.88 18.36 16.80
C LYS A 108 11.47 19.21 15.68
N TYR A 109 11.03 18.99 14.45
CA TYR A 109 11.43 19.82 13.31
C TYR A 109 10.91 21.25 13.44
N ASP A 110 9.65 21.40 13.81
CA ASP A 110 9.01 22.70 14.01
C ASP A 110 9.71 23.48 15.14
N GLU A 111 10.05 22.83 16.24
CA GLU A 111 10.79 23.42 17.34
C GLU A 111 12.22 23.83 16.93
N ALA A 112 12.87 23.09 16.06
CA ALA A 112 14.24 23.37 15.60
C ALA A 112 14.29 24.58 14.64
N ILE A 113 13.20 24.89 13.95
CA ILE A 113 13.09 26.02 13.04
C ILE A 113 12.82 27.33 13.79
N LEU A 114 12.18 27.27 14.93
CA LEU A 114 11.88 28.41 15.80
C LEU A 114 13.10 28.82 16.62
#